data_4ea2353df361e7fed3616319e6c2dc78
#
_entry.id   4ea2353df361e7fed3616319e6c2dc78
#
_cell.length_a   1.000
_cell.length_b   1.000
_cell.length_c   1.000
_cell.angle_alpha   90.00
_cell.angle_beta   90.00
_cell.angle_gamma   90.00
#
_symmetry.space_group_name_H-M   'P 1'
#
loop_
_entity.id
_entity.type
_entity.pdbx_description
1 polymer ?
#
loop_
_entity_poly.entity_id
_entity_poly.type
_entity_poly.pdbx_seq_one_letter_code
_entity_poly.pdbx_strand_id
1 'polypeptide(L)'
;MELNNLNDMTAFVASVKSGSFTAAAKQLGLTRSTIGKRIARLEARLNVRLLQRNTRNLAPTDEGRLFYERCTAVLEELENAEQCLAQRSIEPQGRLKISAP
;
A
#
# COMPACT_ATOMS: atom_id res chain seq x y z
N MET A 1 -2.45 3.81 -13.68
CA MET A 1 -1.79 2.83 -12.80
C MET A 1 -2.61 1.56 -12.76
N GLU A 2 -1.97 0.44 -12.90
CA GLU A 2 -2.68 -0.83 -12.82
C GLU A 2 -3.04 -1.17 -11.38
N LEU A 3 -4.16 -1.83 -11.22
CA LEU A 3 -4.62 -2.24 -9.91
C LEU A 3 -3.62 -3.18 -9.22
N ASN A 4 -2.97 -4.05 -10.00
CA ASN A 4 -1.96 -4.95 -9.46
C ASN A 4 -0.78 -4.20 -8.85
N ASN A 5 -0.39 -3.09 -9.46
CA ASN A 5 0.69 -2.28 -8.92
C ASN A 5 0.32 -1.73 -7.54
N LEU A 6 -0.89 -1.28 -7.40
CA LEU A 6 -1.35 -0.75 -6.13
C LEU A 6 -1.40 -1.85 -5.06
N ASN A 7 -1.87 -3.02 -5.42
CA ASN A 7 -1.89 -4.16 -4.49
C ASN A 7 -0.49 -4.55 -4.05
N ASP A 8 0.46 -4.55 -4.99
CA ASP A 8 1.84 -4.90 -4.65
C ASP A 8 2.46 -3.85 -3.74
N MET A 9 2.19 -2.58 -4.00
CA MET A 9 2.66 -1.50 -3.15
C MET A 9 2.09 -1.60 -1.74
N THR A 10 0.82 -1.92 -1.64
CA THR A 10 0.16 -2.07 -0.34
C THR A 10 0.80 -3.21 0.45
N ALA A 11 1.08 -4.33 -0.20
CA ALA A 11 1.72 -5.46 0.45
C ALA A 11 3.12 -5.08 0.94
N PHE A 12 3.86 -4.33 0.14
CA PHE A 12 5.20 -3.90 0.52
C PHE A 12 5.16 -2.96 1.72
N VAL A 13 4.29 -1.95 1.67
CA VAL A 13 4.17 -0.98 2.77
C VAL A 13 3.76 -1.69 4.06
N ALA A 14 2.79 -2.58 4.00
CA ALA A 14 2.35 -3.29 5.19
C ALA A 14 3.47 -4.15 5.77
N SER A 15 4.28 -4.77 4.91
CA SER A 15 5.39 -5.61 5.36
C SER A 15 6.46 -4.81 6.05
N VAL A 16 6.83 -3.66 5.50
CA VAL A 16 7.84 -2.80 6.10
C VAL A 16 7.32 -2.22 7.42
N LYS A 17 6.08 -1.76 7.41
CA LYS A 17 5.50 -1.11 8.58
C LYS A 17 5.35 -2.06 9.75
N SER A 18 4.94 -3.29 9.49
CA SER A 18 4.73 -4.28 10.54
C SER A 18 6.00 -5.06 10.88
N GLY A 19 6.98 -5.04 9.98
CA GLY A 19 8.23 -5.75 10.18
C GLY A 19 8.15 -7.24 9.91
N SER A 20 7.08 -7.71 9.27
CA SER A 20 6.91 -9.14 9.07
C SER A 20 5.89 -9.43 7.99
N PHE A 21 6.13 -10.46 7.18
CA PHE A 21 5.17 -10.92 6.18
C PHE A 21 3.92 -11.48 6.85
N THR A 22 4.10 -12.16 7.95
CA THR A 22 2.97 -12.76 8.66
C THR A 22 2.03 -11.69 9.19
N ALA A 23 2.56 -10.65 9.79
CA ALA A 23 1.75 -9.55 10.30
C ALA A 23 1.06 -8.80 9.17
N ALA A 24 1.79 -8.58 8.07
CA ALA A 24 1.19 -7.93 6.91
C ALA A 24 0.04 -8.74 6.33
N ALA A 25 0.22 -10.06 6.26
CA ALA A 25 -0.82 -10.94 5.75
C ALA A 25 -2.07 -10.88 6.61
N LYS A 26 -1.90 -10.86 7.92
CA LYS A 26 -3.04 -10.72 8.83
C LYS A 26 -3.76 -9.41 8.61
N GLN A 27 -2.99 -8.34 8.48
CA GLN A 27 -3.57 -7.01 8.33
C GLN A 27 -4.37 -6.90 7.04
N LEU A 28 -3.90 -7.52 5.97
CA LEU A 28 -4.53 -7.40 4.65
C LEU A 28 -5.49 -8.55 4.34
N GLY A 29 -5.63 -9.52 5.24
CA GLY A 29 -6.50 -10.64 5.00
C GLY A 29 -5.98 -11.58 3.92
N LEU A 30 -4.67 -11.72 3.84
CA LEU A 30 -4.00 -12.54 2.82
C LEU A 30 -3.14 -13.59 3.50
N THR A 31 -2.60 -14.51 2.70
CA THR A 31 -1.64 -15.47 3.21
C THR A 31 -0.24 -14.87 3.12
N ARG A 32 0.66 -15.40 3.95
CA ARG A 32 2.06 -14.99 3.91
C ARG A 32 2.67 -15.23 2.52
N SER A 33 2.30 -16.35 1.91
CA SER A 33 2.78 -16.69 0.59
C SER A 33 2.36 -15.65 -0.45
N THR A 34 1.13 -15.17 -0.37
CA THR A 34 0.62 -14.15 -1.28
C THR A 34 1.39 -12.83 -1.10
N ILE A 35 1.67 -12.45 0.13
CA ILE A 35 2.46 -11.25 0.41
C ILE A 35 3.83 -11.37 -0.26
N GLY A 36 4.50 -12.50 -0.04
CA GLY A 36 5.82 -12.70 -0.63
C GLY A 36 5.80 -12.64 -2.15
N LYS A 37 4.78 -13.23 -2.76
CA LYS A 37 4.67 -13.21 -4.22
C LYS A 37 4.44 -11.81 -4.76
N ARG A 38 3.61 -11.02 -4.09
CA ARG A 38 3.35 -9.65 -4.51
C ARG A 38 4.61 -8.81 -4.45
N ILE A 39 5.39 -8.97 -3.39
CA ILE A 39 6.63 -8.21 -3.25
C ILE A 39 7.67 -8.67 -4.27
N ALA A 40 7.77 -9.99 -4.51
CA ALA A 40 8.68 -10.50 -5.52
C ALA A 40 8.33 -9.96 -6.91
N ARG A 41 7.05 -9.89 -7.22
CA ARG A 41 6.59 -9.34 -8.48
C ARG A 41 6.94 -7.87 -8.60
N LEU A 42 6.79 -7.13 -7.52
CA LEU A 42 7.14 -5.71 -7.48
C LEU A 42 8.64 -5.51 -7.71
N GLU A 43 9.46 -6.30 -7.03
CA GLU A 43 10.91 -6.22 -7.21
C GLU A 43 11.32 -6.57 -8.63
N ALA A 44 10.69 -7.57 -9.20
CA ALA A 44 11.00 -7.99 -10.57
C ALA A 44 10.64 -6.89 -11.57
N ARG A 45 9.48 -6.28 -11.37
CA ARG A 45 9.02 -5.21 -12.27
C ARG A 45 9.94 -3.99 -12.20
N LEU A 46 10.38 -3.64 -11.02
CA LEU A 46 11.24 -2.48 -10.82
C LEU A 46 12.72 -2.82 -11.03
N ASN A 47 13.03 -4.10 -11.10
CA ASN A 47 14.39 -4.59 -11.27
C ASN A 47 15.32 -4.08 -10.16
N VAL A 48 14.82 -4.13 -8.93
CA VAL A 48 15.58 -3.66 -7.78
C VAL A 48 15.14 -4.46 -6.55
N ARG A 49 16.08 -4.69 -5.64
CA ARG A 49 15.77 -5.38 -4.40
C ARG A 49 15.26 -4.38 -3.37
N LEU A 50 14.07 -4.59 -2.89
CA LEU A 50 13.44 -3.69 -1.93
C LEU A 50 13.58 -4.16 -0.49
N LEU A 51 13.72 -5.46 -0.28
CA LEU A 51 13.84 -6.03 1.06
C LEU A 51 15.09 -6.89 1.16
N GLN A 52 15.75 -6.83 2.30
CA GLN A 52 16.88 -7.69 2.60
C GLN A 52 16.36 -9.07 2.95
N ARG A 53 16.97 -10.12 2.38
CA ARG A 53 16.45 -11.47 2.50
C ARG A 53 17.24 -12.35 3.46
N ASN A 54 18.39 -11.89 3.88
CA ASN A 54 19.30 -12.72 4.66
C ASN A 54 19.32 -12.38 6.14
N THR A 55 18.34 -11.67 6.62
CA THR A 55 18.25 -11.32 8.03
C THR A 55 17.02 -11.98 8.63
N ARG A 56 17.01 -12.11 9.94
CA ARG A 56 15.86 -12.63 10.64
C ARG A 56 14.69 -11.65 10.59
N ASN A 57 15.03 -10.39 10.68
CA ASN A 57 14.03 -9.34 10.66
C ASN A 57 13.89 -8.82 9.25
N LEU A 58 12.66 -8.54 8.88
CA LEU A 58 12.38 -7.97 7.58
C LEU A 58 12.81 -6.52 7.58
N ALA A 59 13.73 -6.17 6.71
CA ALA A 59 14.25 -4.82 6.66
C ALA A 59 14.35 -4.35 5.21
N PRO A 60 14.04 -3.09 4.93
CA PRO A 60 14.19 -2.58 3.57
C PRO A 60 15.64 -2.30 3.23
N THR A 61 15.95 -2.43 1.94
CA THR A 61 17.20 -1.92 1.41
C THR A 61 17.13 -0.39 1.35
N ASP A 62 18.22 0.25 0.94
CA ASP A 62 18.19 1.71 0.74
C ASP A 62 17.16 2.09 -0.30
N GLU A 63 17.12 1.34 -1.40
CA GLU A 63 16.10 1.54 -2.43
C GLU A 63 14.71 1.28 -1.87
N GLY A 64 14.59 0.28 -1.03
CA GLY A 64 13.32 -0.05 -0.39
C GLY A 64 12.83 1.06 0.50
N ARG A 65 13.73 1.70 1.25
CA ARG A 65 13.34 2.81 2.12
C ARG A 65 12.82 3.99 1.30
N LEU A 66 13.53 4.31 0.24
CA LEU A 66 13.09 5.39 -0.64
C LEU A 66 11.72 5.08 -1.24
N PHE A 67 11.56 3.88 -1.74
CA PHE A 67 10.30 3.47 -2.35
C PHE A 67 9.17 3.42 -1.31
N TYR A 68 9.47 3.00 -0.10
CA TYR A 68 8.50 2.96 0.99
C TYR A 68 7.94 4.36 1.26
N GLU A 69 8.82 5.35 1.33
CA GLU A 69 8.38 6.72 1.58
C GLU A 69 7.45 7.21 0.49
N ARG A 70 7.80 6.90 -0.76
CA ARG A 70 6.97 7.32 -1.89
C ARG A 70 5.64 6.59 -1.92
N CYS A 71 5.67 5.29 -1.64
CA CYS A 71 4.44 4.50 -1.60
C CYS A 71 3.52 4.98 -0.49
N THR A 72 4.07 5.26 0.67
CA THR A 72 3.28 5.75 1.80
C THR A 72 2.57 7.05 1.43
N ALA A 73 3.28 7.96 0.77
CA ALA A 73 2.69 9.22 0.35
C ALA A 73 1.54 9.00 -0.65
N VAL A 74 1.73 8.07 -1.59
CA VAL A 74 0.69 7.77 -2.57
C VAL A 74 -0.54 7.19 -1.90
N LEU A 75 -0.34 6.24 -1.00
CA LEU A 75 -1.47 5.59 -0.32
C LEU A 75 -2.21 6.56 0.59
N GLU A 76 -1.49 7.45 1.26
CA GLU A 76 -2.11 8.48 2.09
C GLU A 76 -2.93 9.44 1.25
N GLU A 77 -2.40 9.82 0.10
CA GLU A 77 -3.13 10.73 -0.78
C GLU A 77 -4.41 10.07 -1.30
N LEU A 78 -4.34 8.80 -1.62
CA LEU A 78 -5.53 8.06 -2.06
C LEU A 78 -6.57 8.02 -0.95
N GLU A 79 -6.14 7.76 0.26
CA GLU A 79 -7.02 7.72 1.41
C GLU A 79 -7.65 9.09 1.65
N ASN A 80 -6.86 10.15 1.54
CA ASN A 80 -7.36 11.50 1.70
C ASN A 80 -8.41 11.84 0.64
N ALA A 81 -8.19 11.41 -0.58
CA ALA A 81 -9.14 11.64 -1.65
C ALA A 81 -10.48 10.96 -1.36
N GLU A 82 -10.42 9.72 -0.86
CA GLU A 82 -11.61 8.98 -0.52
C GLU A 82 -12.36 9.63 0.65
N GLN A 83 -11.62 10.09 1.66
CA GLN A 83 -12.23 10.77 2.79
C GLN A 83 -12.88 12.08 2.36
N CYS A 84 -12.26 12.79 1.46
CA CYS A 84 -12.82 14.02 0.95
C CYS A 84 -14.18 13.78 0.31
N LEU A 85 -14.29 12.73 -0.50
CA LEU A 85 -15.56 12.38 -1.12
C LEU A 85 -16.57 11.91 -0.08
N ALA A 86 -16.13 11.13 0.90
CA ALA A 86 -17.02 10.64 1.95
C ALA A 86 -17.61 11.80 2.75
N GLN A 87 -16.79 12.79 3.06
CA GLN A 87 -17.27 13.96 3.80
C GLN A 87 -18.30 14.72 3.00
N ARG A 88 -18.08 14.88 1.71
CA ARG A 88 -19.04 15.54 0.86
C ARG A 88 -20.34 14.78 0.78
N SER A 89 -20.25 13.46 0.76
CA SER A 89 -21.43 12.61 0.66
C SER A 89 -22.33 12.73 1.87
N ILE A 90 -21.78 12.97 3.05
CA ILE A 90 -22.60 13.07 4.25
C ILE A 90 -23.00 14.49 4.61
N GLU A 91 -22.57 15.47 3.85
CA GLU A 91 -23.05 16.82 4.07
C GLU A 91 -24.50 16.94 3.72
N PRO A 92 -25.28 17.56 4.58
CA PRO A 92 -26.73 17.58 4.38
C PRO A 92 -27.23 18.44 3.25
N GLN A 93 -26.50 19.23 2.68
CA GLN A 93 -27.01 19.96 1.65
C GLN A 93 -27.05 19.28 0.40
N GLY A 94 -27.40 19.17 0.57
CA GLY A 94 -27.48 18.44 -0.25
C GLY A 94 -27.01 18.26 -1.17
N ARG A 95 -26.82 18.90 -0.80
CA ARG A 95 -26.72 18.68 -1.52
C ARG A 95 -26.47 18.13 -2.26
N LEU A 96 -26.65 18.14 -2.24
CA LEU A 96 -26.68 17.60 -2.90
C LEU A 96 -26.46 17.38 -3.72
N LYS A 97 -26.54 17.70 -3.83
CA LYS A 97 -26.64 17.36 -4.57
C LYS A 97 -26.18 17.16 -5.26
N ILE A 98 -25.96 17.27 -5.07
CA ILE A 98 -25.84 16.99 -5.60
C ILE A 98 -25.50 16.89 -6.37
N SER A 99 -25.53 17.26 -6.44
CA SER A 99 -25.62 17.21 -7.08
C SER A 99 -25.67 17.48 -7.64
N ALA A 100 -25.68 18.10 -7.64
CA ALA A 100 -26.07 18.38 -8.09
C ALA A 100 -26.24 18.75 -8.44
N PRO A 101 -26.28 19.10 -8.80
CA PRO A 101 -26.93 19.36 -9.21
C PRO A 101 -27.17 19.16 -9.46
#